data_38baf6294bf85d270be14d60e5d1ec2d
#
_entry.id   38baf6294bf85d270be14d60e5d1ec2d
#
_cell.length_a   1.000
_cell.length_b   1.000
_cell.length_c   1.000
_cell.angle_alpha   90.00
_cell.angle_beta   90.00
_cell.angle_gamma   90.00
#
_symmetry.space_group_name_H-M   'P 1'
#
loop_
_entity.id
_entity.type
_entity.pdbx_description
1 polymer ?
#
loop_
_entity_poly.entity_id
_entity_poly.type
_entity_poly.pdbx_seq_one_letter_code
_entity_poly.pdbx_strand_id
1 'polypeptide(L)'
;TLIQRFQLDIYRRKNRGAKIICCAPTGRAARRMEQSTGFPATTIHKALGLLAGEDGDYCEPEMLDADLIVVDEVSMMDIYLANHLFRSVPHGSQLVLIGDADQLPSVGPGAVLSEIIACGAVPVVRLDRIFRQSYGSRIAANAKLIRHGNLSLEYGEDFQFYDSCDMSASAQQIETLYLQETARYGVDNVALLTPYRQKTETGVNALNERLREKLNPQDGKKPEVAYRKRIYRLGDKVM
;
A
#
# COMPACT_ATOMS: atom_id res chain seq x y z
N THR A 1 12.48 4.13 1.23
CA THR A 1 12.78 5.57 1.33
C THR A 1 14.28 5.84 1.36
N LEU A 2 14.74 7.08 1.60
CA LEU A 2 16.17 7.45 1.64
C LEU A 2 16.99 6.56 2.58
N ILE A 3 16.44 6.19 3.74
CA ILE A 3 17.12 5.30 4.71
C ILE A 3 17.33 3.90 4.10
N GLN A 4 16.34 3.34 3.45
CA GLN A 4 16.44 2.03 2.77
C GLN A 4 17.54 2.06 1.70
N ARG A 5 17.54 3.09 0.86
CA ARG A 5 18.57 3.27 -0.17
C ARG A 5 19.96 3.34 0.45
N PHE A 6 20.13 4.13 1.52
CA PHE A 6 21.40 4.27 2.22
C PHE A 6 21.89 2.94 2.81
N GLN A 7 20.99 2.16 3.42
CA GLN A 7 21.30 0.83 3.96
C GLN A 7 21.75 -0.14 2.87
N LEU A 8 21.01 -0.19 1.75
CA LEU A 8 21.34 -1.04 0.61
C LEU A 8 22.69 -0.66 -0.03
N ASP A 9 22.95 0.64 -0.22
CA ASP A 9 24.22 1.12 -0.76
C ASP A 9 25.40 0.80 0.16
N ILE A 10 25.25 0.97 1.47
CA ILE A 10 26.30 0.60 2.45
C ILE A 10 26.55 -0.90 2.45
N TYR A 11 25.50 -1.71 2.45
CA TYR A 11 25.61 -3.16 2.43
C TYR A 11 26.35 -3.65 1.19
N ARG A 12 25.97 -3.14 0.01
CA ARG A 12 26.61 -3.47 -1.27
C ARG A 12 28.08 -3.07 -1.34
N ARG A 13 28.42 -1.92 -0.73
CA ARG A 13 29.83 -1.46 -0.66
C ARG A 13 30.69 -2.34 0.24
N LYS A 14 30.13 -2.82 1.35
CA LYS A 14 30.83 -3.69 2.30
C LYS A 14 30.92 -5.13 1.80
N ASN A 15 29.94 -5.62 1.09
CA ASN A 15 29.80 -6.99 0.63
C ASN A 15 29.75 -7.01 -0.91
N ARG A 16 30.93 -6.95 -1.54
CA ARG A 16 31.02 -6.96 -3.01
C ARG A 16 30.52 -8.31 -3.56
N GLY A 17 29.58 -8.26 -4.50
CA GLY A 17 29.00 -9.45 -5.12
C GLY A 17 27.81 -10.03 -4.34
N ALA A 18 27.42 -9.45 -3.20
CA ALA A 18 26.26 -9.92 -2.46
C ALA A 18 24.97 -9.83 -3.27
N LYS A 19 24.17 -10.89 -3.20
CA LYS A 19 22.84 -10.97 -3.78
C LYS A 19 21.83 -10.33 -2.86
N ILE A 20 21.10 -9.33 -3.36
CA ILE A 20 20.11 -8.57 -2.60
C ILE A 20 18.74 -8.77 -3.24
N ILE A 21 17.77 -9.20 -2.45
CA ILE A 21 16.35 -9.25 -2.84
C ILE A 21 15.59 -8.17 -2.08
N CYS A 22 14.87 -7.32 -2.83
CA CYS A 22 13.95 -6.34 -2.29
C CYS A 22 12.52 -6.77 -2.65
N CYS A 23 11.64 -6.85 -1.65
CA CYS A 23 10.27 -7.25 -1.89
C CYS A 23 9.26 -6.55 -0.96
N ALA A 24 7.97 -6.63 -1.30
CA ALA A 24 6.87 -6.09 -0.53
C ALA A 24 5.61 -6.94 -0.70
N PRO A 25 4.60 -6.86 0.19
CA PRO A 25 3.36 -7.62 0.07
C PRO A 25 2.54 -7.28 -1.18
N THR A 26 2.64 -6.05 -1.68
CA THR A 26 1.85 -5.56 -2.82
C THR A 26 2.72 -5.04 -3.96
N GLY A 27 2.22 -5.14 -5.21
CA GLY A 27 2.92 -4.62 -6.38
C GLY A 27 3.14 -3.10 -6.33
N ARG A 28 2.22 -2.35 -5.73
CA ARG A 28 2.38 -0.90 -5.55
C ARG A 28 3.52 -0.56 -4.58
N ALA A 29 3.61 -1.29 -3.47
CA ALA A 29 4.68 -1.11 -2.50
C ALA A 29 6.05 -1.50 -3.12
N ALA A 30 6.12 -2.60 -3.85
CA ALA A 30 7.33 -3.02 -4.56
C ALA A 30 7.80 -1.96 -5.56
N ARG A 31 6.92 -1.41 -6.39
CA ARG A 31 7.25 -0.32 -7.33
C ARG A 31 7.75 0.94 -6.59
N ARG A 32 7.11 1.30 -5.48
CA ARG A 32 7.58 2.45 -4.66
C ARG A 32 8.96 2.21 -4.07
N MET A 33 9.22 0.99 -3.61
CA MET A 33 10.52 0.58 -3.10
C MET A 33 11.59 0.71 -4.21
N GLU A 34 11.33 0.18 -5.40
CA GLU A 34 12.23 0.29 -6.54
C GLU A 34 12.50 1.75 -6.92
N GLN A 35 11.46 2.58 -7.07
CA GLN A 35 11.60 4.02 -7.39
C GLN A 35 12.40 4.78 -6.34
N SER A 36 12.23 4.47 -5.07
CA SER A 36 12.89 5.19 -3.96
C SER A 36 14.30 4.73 -3.69
N THR A 37 14.60 3.45 -3.94
CA THR A 37 15.90 2.86 -3.65
C THR A 37 16.81 2.77 -4.87
N GLY A 38 16.23 2.64 -6.07
CA GLY A 38 16.96 2.33 -7.32
C GLY A 38 17.35 0.86 -7.42
N PHE A 39 16.91 -0.01 -6.50
CA PHE A 39 17.12 -1.46 -6.56
C PHE A 39 15.86 -2.15 -7.10
N PRO A 40 16.00 -3.15 -7.97
CA PRO A 40 14.85 -3.94 -8.44
C PRO A 40 14.07 -4.50 -7.25
N ALA A 41 12.75 -4.36 -7.28
CA ALA A 41 11.89 -4.87 -6.23
C ALA A 41 10.66 -5.59 -6.82
N THR A 42 10.20 -6.62 -6.13
CA THR A 42 9.07 -7.45 -6.57
C THR A 42 8.11 -7.73 -5.43
N THR A 43 6.99 -8.40 -5.69
CA THR A 43 6.12 -8.86 -4.60
C THR A 43 6.72 -10.08 -3.92
N ILE A 44 6.42 -10.27 -2.61
CA ILE A 44 6.84 -11.48 -1.88
C ILE A 44 6.36 -12.73 -2.60
N HIS A 45 5.09 -12.75 -3.06
CA HIS A 45 4.53 -13.87 -3.82
C HIS A 45 5.35 -14.23 -5.06
N LYS A 46 5.78 -13.21 -5.82
CA LYS A 46 6.60 -13.40 -7.00
C LYS A 46 8.01 -13.86 -6.65
N ALA A 47 8.60 -13.30 -5.59
CA ALA A 47 9.94 -13.69 -5.13
C ALA A 47 10.00 -15.16 -4.69
N LEU A 48 8.89 -15.67 -4.13
CA LEU A 48 8.75 -17.04 -3.63
C LEU A 48 8.18 -18.03 -4.66
N GLY A 49 7.92 -17.61 -5.90
CA GLY A 49 7.30 -18.47 -6.90
C GLY A 49 5.82 -18.82 -6.63
N LEU A 50 5.16 -18.15 -5.65
CA LEU A 50 3.78 -18.41 -5.24
C LEU A 50 2.72 -17.83 -6.22
N LEU A 51 3.04 -17.69 -7.48
CA LEU A 51 2.07 -17.27 -8.48
C LEU A 51 1.20 -18.47 -8.81
N ALA A 52 -0.12 -18.31 -8.65
CA ALA A 52 -1.08 -19.33 -9.02
C ALA A 52 -0.82 -19.77 -10.48
N GLY A 53 -0.48 -21.03 -10.67
CA GLY A 53 -0.54 -21.68 -11.96
C GLY A 53 -1.96 -21.63 -12.51
N GLU A 54 -2.16 -21.83 -13.80
CA GLU A 54 -3.49 -21.83 -14.45
C GLU A 54 -4.46 -22.83 -13.79
N ASP A 55 -3.95 -23.84 -13.09
CA ASP A 55 -4.71 -24.92 -12.43
C ASP A 55 -4.96 -24.71 -10.93
N GLY A 56 -4.54 -23.57 -10.34
CA GLY A 56 -4.82 -23.26 -8.94
C GLY A 56 -4.03 -24.10 -7.92
N ASP A 57 -3.03 -24.83 -8.33
CA ASP A 57 -2.16 -25.61 -7.46
C ASP A 57 -1.28 -24.67 -6.60
N TYR A 58 -1.27 -24.93 -5.28
CA TYR A 58 -0.36 -24.29 -4.35
C TYR A 58 1.06 -24.79 -4.60
N CYS A 59 1.85 -23.98 -5.29
CA CYS A 59 3.29 -24.26 -5.40
C CYS A 59 3.95 -24.11 -4.02
N GLU A 60 4.81 -25.06 -3.65
CA GLU A 60 5.68 -24.86 -2.49
C GLU A 60 6.59 -23.65 -2.73
N PRO A 61 6.84 -22.82 -1.71
CA PRO A 61 7.67 -21.63 -1.86
C PRO A 61 9.11 -22.02 -2.20
N GLU A 62 9.68 -21.33 -3.15
CA GLU A 62 11.08 -21.49 -3.52
C GLU A 62 12.03 -20.90 -2.48
N MET A 63 13.20 -21.52 -2.28
CA MET A 63 14.28 -20.94 -1.48
C MET A 63 14.82 -19.69 -2.16
N LEU A 64 14.97 -18.62 -1.42
CA LEU A 64 15.53 -17.38 -1.94
C LEU A 64 17.05 -17.50 -2.10
N ASP A 65 17.59 -17.12 -3.26
CA ASP A 65 19.03 -17.06 -3.49
C ASP A 65 19.54 -15.64 -3.20
N ALA A 66 19.74 -15.32 -1.92
CA ALA A 66 20.13 -13.98 -1.48
C ALA A 66 20.95 -13.98 -0.17
N ASP A 67 21.88 -13.05 -0.07
CA ASP A 67 22.64 -12.76 1.15
C ASP A 67 21.91 -11.74 2.03
N LEU A 68 21.12 -10.86 1.40
CA LEU A 68 20.27 -9.86 2.07
C LEU A 68 18.89 -9.85 1.46
N ILE A 69 17.87 -9.97 2.30
CA ILE A 69 16.46 -9.87 1.92
C ILE A 69 15.87 -8.68 2.66
N VAL A 70 15.33 -7.72 1.94
CA VAL A 70 14.66 -6.54 2.49
C VAL A 70 13.19 -6.56 2.14
N VAL A 71 12.33 -6.58 3.14
CA VAL A 71 10.88 -6.61 2.98
C VAL A 71 10.29 -5.31 3.52
N ASP A 72 9.61 -4.55 2.65
CA ASP A 72 8.91 -3.33 3.03
C ASP A 72 7.41 -3.57 3.22
N GLU A 73 6.72 -2.65 3.93
CA GLU A 73 5.28 -2.72 4.24
C GLU A 73 4.84 -4.03 4.94
N VAL A 74 5.67 -4.54 5.84
CA VAL A 74 5.44 -5.82 6.55
C VAL A 74 4.15 -5.83 7.39
N SER A 75 3.63 -4.67 7.78
CA SER A 75 2.32 -4.55 8.45
C SER A 75 1.16 -5.18 7.66
N MET A 76 1.28 -5.25 6.33
CA MET A 76 0.29 -5.87 5.44
C MET A 76 0.48 -7.38 5.24
N MET A 77 1.52 -7.98 5.83
CA MET A 77 1.84 -9.40 5.67
C MET A 77 1.08 -10.22 6.71
N ASP A 78 0.30 -11.19 6.26
CA ASP A 78 -0.38 -12.15 7.12
C ASP A 78 0.52 -13.31 7.57
N ILE A 79 0.02 -14.15 8.46
CA ILE A 79 0.79 -15.25 9.04
C ILE A 79 1.17 -16.32 7.99
N TYR A 80 0.34 -16.53 6.96
CA TYR A 80 0.62 -17.52 5.93
C TYR A 80 1.77 -17.07 5.03
N LEU A 81 1.69 -15.82 4.57
CA LEU A 81 2.76 -15.24 3.75
C LEU A 81 4.07 -15.11 4.54
N ALA A 82 3.98 -14.77 5.83
CA ALA A 82 5.13 -14.75 6.74
C ALA A 82 5.78 -16.12 6.89
N ASN A 83 4.97 -17.18 7.08
CA ASN A 83 5.48 -18.54 7.18
C ASN A 83 6.21 -18.97 5.90
N HIS A 84 5.63 -18.69 4.72
CA HIS A 84 6.30 -18.98 3.45
C HIS A 84 7.62 -18.22 3.31
N LEU A 85 7.62 -16.91 3.62
CA LEU A 85 8.82 -16.09 3.56
C LEU A 85 9.91 -16.62 4.47
N PHE A 86 9.61 -16.86 5.76
CA PHE A 86 10.61 -17.28 6.74
C PHE A 86 11.20 -18.66 6.42
N ARG A 87 10.41 -19.57 5.88
CA ARG A 87 10.88 -20.88 5.42
C ARG A 87 11.80 -20.81 4.19
N SER A 88 11.66 -19.76 3.41
CA SER A 88 12.43 -19.55 2.17
C SER A 88 13.70 -18.73 2.36
N VAL A 89 13.96 -18.22 3.56
CA VAL A 89 15.20 -17.48 3.88
C VAL A 89 16.35 -18.47 4.07
N PRO A 90 17.45 -18.37 3.28
CA PRO A 90 18.60 -19.26 3.45
C PRO A 90 19.32 -19.06 4.77
N HIS A 91 19.93 -20.12 5.28
CA HIS A 91 20.79 -20.00 6.44
C HIS A 91 21.96 -19.05 6.17
N GLY A 92 22.23 -18.12 7.08
CA GLY A 92 23.30 -17.13 6.96
C GLY A 92 22.90 -15.86 6.23
N SER A 93 21.73 -15.80 5.59
CA SER A 93 21.20 -14.58 5.00
C SER A 93 20.72 -13.61 6.06
N GLN A 94 20.83 -12.32 5.76
CA GLN A 94 20.23 -11.26 6.58
C GLN A 94 18.82 -10.95 6.10
N LEU A 95 17.86 -10.92 7.03
CA LEU A 95 16.48 -10.51 6.77
C LEU A 95 16.20 -9.18 7.47
N VAL A 96 15.80 -8.18 6.70
CA VAL A 96 15.40 -6.84 7.20
C VAL A 96 13.91 -6.66 6.92
N LEU A 97 13.13 -6.53 7.99
CA LEU A 97 11.69 -6.28 7.94
C LEU A 97 11.42 -4.79 8.21
N ILE A 98 10.71 -4.13 7.34
CA ILE A 98 10.39 -2.70 7.45
C ILE A 98 8.86 -2.55 7.38
N GLY A 99 8.30 -1.80 8.30
CA GLY A 99 6.86 -1.58 8.34
C GLY A 99 6.48 -0.60 9.45
N ASP A 100 5.21 -0.33 9.52
CA ASP A 100 4.62 0.55 10.52
C ASP A 100 3.55 -0.23 11.31
N ALA A 101 3.86 -0.55 12.56
CA ALA A 101 2.97 -1.33 13.42
C ALA A 101 1.68 -0.58 13.81
N ASP A 102 1.62 0.74 13.56
CA ASP A 102 0.45 1.57 13.83
C ASP A 102 -0.48 1.70 12.60
N GLN A 103 -0.05 1.20 11.43
CA GLN A 103 -0.91 1.11 10.25
C GLN A 103 -1.91 -0.05 10.38
N LEU A 104 -2.91 -0.06 9.47
CA LEU A 104 -3.88 -1.14 9.40
C LEU A 104 -3.15 -2.48 9.21
N PRO A 105 -3.55 -3.52 9.97
CA PRO A 105 -2.97 -4.85 9.82
C PRO A 105 -3.35 -5.48 8.48
N SER A 106 -2.79 -6.65 8.21
CA SER A 106 -3.13 -7.48 7.05
C SER A 106 -4.63 -7.81 7.02
N VAL A 107 -5.18 -7.99 5.82
CA VAL A 107 -6.56 -8.50 5.65
C VAL A 107 -6.65 -9.97 6.05
N GLY A 108 -5.58 -10.74 5.83
CA GLY A 108 -5.43 -12.11 6.31
C GLY A 108 -5.12 -12.17 7.81
N PRO A 109 -5.15 -13.37 8.41
CA PRO A 109 -4.98 -13.55 9.85
C PRO A 109 -3.55 -13.26 10.31
N GLY A 110 -3.43 -12.72 11.53
CA GLY A 110 -2.18 -12.48 12.23
C GLY A 110 -1.69 -11.02 12.14
N ALA A 111 -1.06 -10.56 13.21
CA ALA A 111 -0.43 -9.25 13.33
C ALA A 111 1.10 -9.39 13.38
N VAL A 112 1.67 -9.98 12.32
CA VAL A 112 3.05 -10.49 12.27
C VAL A 112 4.08 -9.48 12.74
N LEU A 113 4.03 -8.23 12.22
CA LEU A 113 5.01 -7.21 12.59
C LEU A 113 4.93 -6.84 14.07
N SER A 114 3.72 -6.64 14.59
CA SER A 114 3.49 -6.27 15.99
C SER A 114 3.95 -7.38 16.92
N GLU A 115 3.67 -8.65 16.58
CA GLU A 115 4.07 -9.81 17.37
C GLU A 115 5.60 -10.01 17.37
N ILE A 116 6.27 -9.83 16.23
CA ILE A 116 7.74 -9.88 16.15
C ILE A 116 8.37 -8.77 17.01
N ILE A 117 7.80 -7.57 16.99
CA ILE A 117 8.29 -6.47 17.82
C ILE A 117 8.06 -6.76 19.31
N ALA A 118 6.91 -7.31 19.66
CA ALA A 118 6.53 -7.60 21.04
C ALA A 118 7.32 -8.75 21.65
N CYS A 119 7.69 -9.77 20.88
CA CYS A 119 8.42 -10.93 21.39
C CYS A 119 9.86 -10.60 21.82
N GLY A 120 10.44 -9.50 21.35
CA GLY A 120 11.78 -9.06 21.72
C GLY A 120 12.92 -9.98 21.26
N ALA A 121 12.64 -10.97 20.41
CA ALA A 121 13.63 -11.95 19.95
C ALA A 121 14.59 -11.43 18.88
N VAL A 122 14.24 -10.31 18.24
CA VAL A 122 15.03 -9.69 17.16
C VAL A 122 15.35 -8.24 17.46
N PRO A 123 16.48 -7.71 16.97
CA PRO A 123 16.81 -6.29 17.11
C PRO A 123 15.75 -5.41 16.41
N VAL A 124 15.26 -4.40 17.12
CA VAL A 124 14.26 -3.46 16.60
C VAL A 124 14.81 -2.04 16.63
N VAL A 125 14.72 -1.34 15.49
CA VAL A 125 15.02 0.08 15.39
C VAL A 125 13.71 0.84 15.15
N ARG A 126 13.36 1.76 16.04
CA ARG A 126 12.17 2.61 15.91
C ARG A 126 12.55 3.99 15.38
N LEU A 127 11.74 4.51 14.43
CA LEU A 127 11.88 5.84 13.88
C LEU A 127 10.77 6.72 14.43
N ASP A 128 11.10 7.67 15.27
CA ASP A 128 10.12 8.48 16.03
C ASP A 128 9.78 9.81 15.35
N ARG A 129 10.56 10.24 14.34
CA ARG A 129 10.39 11.54 13.70
C ARG A 129 9.69 11.41 12.34
N ILE A 130 8.61 12.17 12.20
CA ILE A 130 7.85 12.27 10.94
C ILE A 130 8.41 13.45 10.14
N PHE A 131 8.95 13.18 8.95
CA PHE A 131 9.48 14.21 8.04
C PHE A 131 8.63 14.40 6.77
N ARG A 132 7.61 13.57 6.56
CA ARG A 132 6.81 13.56 5.31
C ARG A 132 5.84 14.72 5.23
N GLN A 133 5.40 15.27 6.35
CA GLN A 133 4.41 16.33 6.42
C GLN A 133 5.06 17.62 6.91
N SER A 134 4.53 18.77 6.46
CA SER A 134 4.99 20.08 6.90
C SER A 134 4.82 20.24 8.41
N TYR A 135 5.70 20.98 9.01
CA TYR A 135 5.60 21.33 10.43
C TYR A 135 4.25 22.03 10.68
N GLY A 136 3.47 21.54 11.64
CA GLY A 136 2.13 22.07 11.94
C GLY A 136 0.97 21.45 11.17
N SER A 137 1.17 20.41 10.37
CA SER A 137 0.09 19.73 9.67
C SER A 137 -0.89 19.04 10.63
N ARG A 138 -2.19 19.36 10.51
CA ARG A 138 -3.27 18.71 11.24
C ARG A 138 -3.40 17.24 10.92
N ILE A 139 -3.02 16.83 9.71
CA ILE A 139 -3.01 15.41 9.31
C ILE A 139 -2.11 14.61 10.25
N ALA A 140 -0.88 15.09 10.51
CA ALA A 140 0.06 14.42 11.42
C ALA A 140 -0.41 14.47 12.88
N ALA A 141 -0.93 15.62 13.33
CA ALA A 141 -1.45 15.80 14.70
C ALA A 141 -2.64 14.87 14.95
N ASN A 142 -3.62 14.87 14.05
CA ASN A 142 -4.82 14.05 14.16
C ASN A 142 -4.52 12.54 14.04
N ALA A 143 -3.60 12.14 13.18
CA ALA A 143 -3.16 10.75 13.10
C ALA A 143 -2.61 10.26 14.44
N LYS A 144 -1.84 11.10 15.15
CA LYS A 144 -1.35 10.79 16.49
C LYS A 144 -2.49 10.72 17.52
N LEU A 145 -3.45 11.62 17.46
CA LEU A 145 -4.63 11.62 18.35
C LEU A 145 -5.47 10.36 18.14
N ILE A 146 -5.79 10.02 16.91
CA ILE A 146 -6.55 8.82 16.54
C ILE A 146 -5.86 7.55 17.02
N ARG A 147 -4.54 7.46 16.84
CA ARG A 147 -3.74 6.33 17.32
C ARG A 147 -3.86 6.11 18.83
N HIS A 148 -3.99 7.18 19.62
CA HIS A 148 -4.18 7.11 21.07
C HIS A 148 -5.64 7.04 21.51
N GLY A 149 -6.58 6.82 20.56
CA GLY A 149 -8.03 6.77 20.85
C GLY A 149 -8.65 8.12 21.23
N ASN A 150 -7.95 9.23 20.96
CA ASN A 150 -8.50 10.55 21.21
C ASN A 150 -9.35 11.01 20.01
N LEU A 151 -10.60 11.37 20.29
CA LEU A 151 -11.57 11.81 19.30
C LEU A 151 -11.66 13.35 19.15
N SER A 152 -10.93 14.11 19.95
CA SER A 152 -10.86 15.57 19.85
C SER A 152 -9.93 15.99 18.73
N LEU A 153 -10.40 15.84 17.48
CA LEU A 153 -9.62 16.15 16.30
C LEU A 153 -9.65 17.64 15.96
N GLU A 154 -8.55 18.13 15.38
CA GLU A 154 -8.44 19.49 14.89
C GLU A 154 -8.80 19.55 13.40
N TYR A 155 -9.72 20.46 13.04
CA TYR A 155 -10.14 20.66 11.65
C TYR A 155 -9.61 21.97 11.08
N GLY A 156 -9.37 22.03 9.78
CA GLY A 156 -8.90 23.19 9.06
C GLY A 156 -8.67 22.87 7.57
N GLU A 157 -7.91 23.71 6.87
CA GLU A 157 -7.72 23.59 5.42
C GLU A 157 -7.10 22.26 4.97
N ASP A 158 -6.19 21.69 5.76
CA ASP A 158 -5.47 20.45 5.47
C ASP A 158 -6.13 19.20 6.04
N PHE A 159 -7.15 19.34 6.89
CA PHE A 159 -7.91 18.22 7.46
C PHE A 159 -9.35 18.64 7.74
N GLN A 160 -10.28 18.11 6.97
CA GLN A 160 -11.70 18.48 7.02
C GLN A 160 -12.56 17.25 7.30
N PHE A 161 -13.67 17.49 7.96
CA PHE A 161 -14.71 16.49 8.21
C PHE A 161 -16.03 17.00 7.62
N TYR A 162 -16.69 16.11 6.88
CA TYR A 162 -18.00 16.39 6.29
C TYR A 162 -18.99 15.38 6.83
N ASP A 163 -20.00 15.87 7.51
CA ASP A 163 -21.13 15.06 7.98
C ASP A 163 -22.17 14.93 6.88
N SER A 164 -22.90 13.81 6.89
CA SER A 164 -23.92 13.52 5.89
C SER A 164 -25.06 12.72 6.52
N CYS A 165 -26.30 13.06 6.12
CA CYS A 165 -27.50 12.48 6.70
C CYS A 165 -27.73 11.03 6.30
N ASP A 166 -27.31 10.66 5.08
CA ASP A 166 -27.53 9.33 4.52
C ASP A 166 -26.46 8.96 3.46
N MET A 167 -26.49 7.71 2.97
CA MET A 167 -25.51 7.22 2.01
C MET A 167 -25.60 7.88 0.62
N SER A 168 -26.79 8.28 0.18
CA SER A 168 -26.95 8.93 -1.11
C SER A 168 -26.41 10.35 -1.10
N ALA A 169 -26.71 11.11 -0.05
CA ALA A 169 -26.14 12.42 0.20
C ALA A 169 -24.61 12.36 0.35
N SER A 170 -24.10 11.35 1.06
CA SER A 170 -22.64 11.09 1.16
C SER A 170 -22.02 10.86 -0.22
N ALA A 171 -22.64 10.03 -1.07
CA ALA A 171 -22.11 9.73 -2.39
C ALA A 171 -22.07 10.97 -3.30
N GLN A 172 -23.11 11.83 -3.25
CA GLN A 172 -23.15 13.10 -3.98
C GLN A 172 -22.07 14.09 -3.48
N GLN A 173 -21.90 14.20 -2.16
CA GLN A 173 -20.89 15.05 -1.57
C GLN A 173 -19.47 14.59 -1.92
N ILE A 174 -19.20 13.29 -1.85
CA ILE A 174 -17.92 12.69 -2.27
C ILE A 174 -17.65 12.97 -3.74
N GLU A 175 -18.65 12.79 -4.61
CA GLU A 175 -18.54 13.08 -6.05
C GLU A 175 -18.17 14.55 -6.27
N THR A 176 -18.88 15.47 -5.63
CA THR A 176 -18.63 16.92 -5.75
C THR A 176 -17.22 17.29 -5.31
N LEU A 177 -16.81 16.83 -4.12
CA LEU A 177 -15.47 17.11 -3.58
C LEU A 177 -14.38 16.50 -4.47
N TYR A 178 -14.56 15.26 -4.92
CA TYR A 178 -13.57 14.61 -5.77
C TYR A 178 -13.39 15.34 -7.11
N LEU A 179 -14.49 15.79 -7.74
CA LEU A 179 -14.42 16.57 -8.97
C LEU A 179 -13.76 17.94 -8.78
N GLN A 180 -14.04 18.62 -7.67
CA GLN A 180 -13.40 19.89 -7.32
C GLN A 180 -11.88 19.71 -7.14
N GLU A 181 -11.48 18.72 -6.35
CA GLU A 181 -10.08 18.48 -6.05
C GLU A 181 -9.31 17.96 -7.29
N THR A 182 -9.92 17.12 -8.11
CA THR A 182 -9.30 16.68 -9.37
C THR A 182 -9.15 17.79 -10.39
N ALA A 183 -10.08 18.75 -10.44
CA ALA A 183 -9.95 19.94 -11.27
C ALA A 183 -8.79 20.85 -10.81
N ARG A 184 -8.52 20.89 -9.50
CA ARG A 184 -7.46 21.71 -8.90
C ARG A 184 -6.08 21.08 -8.98
N TYR A 185 -5.98 19.79 -8.71
CA TYR A 185 -4.70 19.08 -8.54
C TYR A 185 -4.39 18.05 -9.63
N GLY A 186 -5.34 17.76 -10.50
CA GLY A 186 -5.24 16.68 -11.49
C GLY A 186 -5.63 15.32 -10.91
N VAL A 187 -6.19 14.46 -11.76
CA VAL A 187 -6.72 13.14 -11.38
C VAL A 187 -5.66 12.21 -10.79
N ASP A 188 -4.39 12.38 -11.16
CA ASP A 188 -3.29 11.54 -10.67
C ASP A 188 -2.88 11.87 -9.24
N ASN A 189 -3.17 13.08 -8.78
CA ASN A 189 -2.77 13.56 -7.47
C ASN A 189 -3.88 13.48 -6.41
N VAL A 190 -5.09 13.05 -6.81
CA VAL A 190 -6.23 12.88 -5.91
C VAL A 190 -6.58 11.41 -5.78
N ALA A 191 -6.75 10.94 -4.54
CA ALA A 191 -7.17 9.59 -4.22
C ALA A 191 -8.45 9.59 -3.39
N LEU A 192 -9.41 8.76 -3.77
CA LEU A 192 -10.62 8.48 -3.02
C LEU A 192 -10.52 7.10 -2.38
N LEU A 193 -10.66 7.04 -1.07
CA LEU A 193 -10.61 5.79 -0.30
C LEU A 193 -11.98 5.51 0.29
N THR A 194 -12.43 4.26 0.22
CA THR A 194 -13.67 3.79 0.82
C THR A 194 -13.47 2.39 1.41
N PRO A 195 -14.09 2.07 2.55
CA PRO A 195 -13.99 0.75 3.17
C PRO A 195 -14.79 -0.33 2.42
N TYR A 196 -15.75 0.06 1.58
CA TYR A 196 -16.63 -0.87 0.88
C TYR A 196 -16.26 -1.01 -0.59
N ARG A 197 -16.19 -2.24 -1.07
CA ARG A 197 -15.99 -2.51 -2.52
C ARG A 197 -17.30 -2.55 -3.28
N GLN A 198 -18.34 -3.13 -2.68
CA GLN A 198 -19.65 -3.37 -3.28
C GLN A 198 -20.76 -3.10 -2.25
N LYS A 199 -22.02 -3.15 -2.69
CA LYS A 199 -23.26 -3.09 -1.87
C LYS A 199 -23.62 -1.73 -1.28
N THR A 200 -22.88 -0.66 -1.55
CA THR A 200 -23.23 0.68 -1.09
C THR A 200 -22.99 1.71 -2.19
N GLU A 201 -23.73 2.81 -2.17
CA GLU A 201 -23.55 3.92 -3.11
C GLU A 201 -22.17 4.60 -2.95
N THR A 202 -21.60 4.50 -1.76
CA THR A 202 -20.25 4.98 -1.44
C THR A 202 -19.15 3.93 -1.64
N GLY A 203 -19.50 2.76 -2.21
CA GLY A 203 -18.54 1.70 -2.51
C GLY A 203 -17.71 1.97 -3.76
N VAL A 204 -16.53 1.35 -3.85
CA VAL A 204 -15.58 1.52 -4.97
C VAL A 204 -16.24 1.38 -6.34
N ASN A 205 -17.10 0.35 -6.52
CA ASN A 205 -17.70 0.10 -7.84
C ASN A 205 -18.67 1.21 -8.24
N ALA A 206 -19.58 1.62 -7.33
CA ALA A 206 -20.56 2.66 -7.60
C ALA A 206 -19.89 4.03 -7.83
N LEU A 207 -18.92 4.39 -6.98
CA LEU A 207 -18.20 5.66 -7.13
C LEU A 207 -17.35 5.70 -8.40
N ASN A 208 -16.67 4.61 -8.76
CA ASN A 208 -15.92 4.56 -10.02
C ASN A 208 -16.80 4.73 -11.25
N GLU A 209 -18.00 4.12 -11.27
CA GLU A 209 -18.95 4.27 -12.37
C GLU A 209 -19.44 5.71 -12.50
N ARG A 210 -19.88 6.32 -11.39
CA ARG A 210 -20.34 7.72 -11.35
C ARG A 210 -19.26 8.70 -11.77
N LEU A 211 -18.05 8.55 -11.21
CA LEU A 211 -16.93 9.45 -11.48
C LEU A 211 -16.39 9.29 -12.91
N ARG A 212 -16.37 8.06 -13.45
CA ARG A 212 -15.98 7.84 -14.84
C ARG A 212 -16.84 8.62 -15.80
N GLU A 213 -18.17 8.57 -15.65
CA GLU A 213 -19.09 9.30 -16.53
C GLU A 213 -18.92 10.82 -16.46
N LYS A 214 -18.41 11.34 -15.35
CA LYS A 214 -18.12 12.78 -15.17
C LYS A 214 -16.74 13.18 -15.69
N LEU A 215 -15.72 12.36 -15.43
CA LEU A 215 -14.31 12.68 -15.75
C LEU A 215 -13.93 12.26 -17.18
N ASN A 216 -14.50 11.16 -17.65
CA ASN A 216 -14.23 10.61 -18.98
C ASN A 216 -15.51 10.12 -19.65
N PRO A 217 -16.43 11.05 -19.99
CA PRO A 217 -17.70 10.69 -20.63
C PRO A 217 -17.47 10.04 -22.00
N GLN A 218 -18.39 9.16 -22.39
CA GLN A 218 -18.38 8.56 -23.73
C GLN A 218 -18.79 9.60 -24.76
N ASP A 219 -17.95 9.81 -25.77
CA ASP A 219 -18.18 10.75 -26.88
C ASP A 219 -18.53 10.04 -28.21
N GLY A 220 -18.75 8.71 -28.16
CA GLY A 220 -19.01 7.88 -29.34
C GLY A 220 -17.76 7.56 -30.18
N LYS A 221 -16.59 8.12 -29.83
CA LYS A 221 -15.33 7.91 -30.57
C LYS A 221 -14.28 7.18 -29.75
N LYS A 222 -14.39 7.18 -28.41
CA LYS A 222 -13.41 6.56 -27.53
C LYS A 222 -13.55 5.04 -27.59
N PRO A 223 -12.48 4.30 -27.86
CA PRO A 223 -12.46 2.85 -27.76
C PRO A 223 -12.81 2.37 -26.36
N GLU A 224 -13.59 1.32 -26.28
CA GLU A 224 -13.95 0.64 -25.03
C GLU A 224 -13.58 -0.84 -25.11
N VAL A 225 -13.12 -1.38 -24.01
CA VAL A 225 -12.81 -2.80 -23.85
C VAL A 225 -13.56 -3.35 -22.64
N ALA A 226 -14.33 -4.41 -22.86
CA ALA A 226 -14.96 -5.16 -21.78
C ALA A 226 -13.99 -6.21 -21.23
N TYR A 227 -13.72 -6.18 -19.91
CA TYR A 227 -12.92 -7.17 -19.21
C TYR A 227 -13.52 -7.51 -17.85
N ARG A 228 -13.78 -8.80 -17.58
CA ARG A 228 -14.32 -9.32 -16.30
C ARG A 228 -15.53 -8.53 -15.77
N LYS A 229 -16.55 -8.32 -16.57
CA LYS A 229 -17.79 -7.58 -16.25
C LYS A 229 -17.59 -6.07 -16.02
N ARG A 230 -16.50 -5.50 -16.47
CA ARG A 230 -16.25 -4.05 -16.46
C ARG A 230 -15.93 -3.57 -17.85
N ILE A 231 -16.36 -2.35 -18.14
CA ILE A 231 -16.00 -1.65 -19.36
C ILE A 231 -14.91 -0.64 -19.00
N TYR A 232 -13.84 -0.67 -19.74
CA TYR A 232 -12.73 0.28 -19.66
C TYR A 232 -12.74 1.13 -20.93
N ARG A 233 -12.56 2.41 -20.77
CA ARG A 233 -12.59 3.41 -21.84
C ARG A 233 -11.20 4.03 -21.98
N LEU A 234 -10.79 4.35 -23.20
CA LEU A 234 -9.54 5.06 -23.42
C LEU A 234 -9.53 6.37 -22.62
N GLY A 235 -8.50 6.56 -21.78
CA GLY A 235 -8.39 7.68 -20.86
C GLY A 235 -8.87 7.38 -19.43
N ASP A 236 -9.39 6.17 -19.15
CA ASP A 236 -9.68 5.76 -17.78
C ASP A 236 -8.39 5.59 -16.97
N LYS A 237 -8.39 6.08 -15.72
CA LYS A 237 -7.32 5.82 -14.78
C LYS A 237 -7.43 4.39 -14.26
N VAL A 238 -6.44 3.56 -14.55
CA VAL A 238 -6.35 2.18 -14.10
C VAL A 238 -5.13 1.96 -13.20
N MET A 239 -5.22 0.97 -12.29
CA MET A 239 -4.12 0.56 -11.41
C MET A 239 -3.76 -0.89 -11.68
#